data_a1f666fb615096dcbeee0f84560924ee
#
_entry.id   a1f666fb615096dcbeee0f84560924ee
#
_cell.length_a   1.000
_cell.length_b   1.000
_cell.length_c   1.000
_cell.angle_alpha   90.00
_cell.angle_beta   90.00
_cell.angle_gamma   90.00
#
_symmetry.space_group_name_H-M   'P 1'
#
loop_
_entity.id
_entity.type
_entity.pdbx_description
1 polymer ?
#
loop_
_entity_poly.entity_id
_entity_poly.type
_entity_poly.pdbx_seq_one_letter_code
_entity_poly.pdbx_strand_id
1 'polypeptide(L)' 'METITVKEVNGYKVEKYANTLGQYFVNIREGEGFREFHTFRTIKDAVKFIETAL' A
#
# COMPACT_ATOMS: atom_id res chain seq x y z
N MET A 1 -12.14 -7.96 -6.51
CA MET A 1 -11.91 -7.96 -5.06
C MET A 1 -11.81 -6.53 -4.54
N GLU A 2 -12.48 -6.28 -3.44
CA GLU A 2 -12.48 -4.92 -2.88
C GLU A 2 -11.22 -4.65 -2.08
N THR A 3 -10.75 -3.41 -2.16
CA THR A 3 -9.62 -2.96 -1.36
C THR A 3 -10.09 -1.84 -0.44
N ILE A 4 -9.43 -1.72 0.70
CA ILE A 4 -9.73 -0.71 1.70
C ILE A 4 -8.47 0.12 1.94
N THR A 5 -8.60 1.44 1.94
CA THR A 5 -7.51 2.31 2.33
C THR A 5 -7.49 2.39 3.86
N VAL A 6 -6.41 1.93 4.48
CA VAL A 6 -6.29 1.93 5.94
C VAL A 6 -5.52 3.13 6.46
N LYS A 7 -4.68 3.74 5.63
CA LYS A 7 -3.94 4.94 6.01
C LYS A 7 -3.41 5.63 4.76
N GLU A 8 -3.20 6.94 4.86
CA GLU A 8 -2.60 7.71 3.77
C GLU A 8 -1.43 8.52 4.33
N VAL A 9 -0.28 8.44 3.65
CA VAL A 9 0.94 9.13 4.07
C VAL A 9 1.58 9.76 2.85
N ASN A 10 1.83 11.07 2.90
CA ASN A 10 2.51 11.80 1.84
C ASN A 10 1.89 11.59 0.45
N GLY A 11 0.58 11.44 0.39
CA GLY A 11 -0.11 11.24 -0.88
C GLY A 11 -0.16 9.80 -1.34
N TYR A 12 0.48 8.89 -0.63
CA TYR A 12 0.42 7.45 -0.92
C TYR A 12 -0.55 6.78 0.02
N LYS A 13 -1.28 5.81 -0.48
CA LYS A 13 -2.29 5.10 0.30
C LYS A 13 -1.82 3.70 0.65
N VAL A 14 -1.94 3.36 1.94
CA VAL A 14 -1.73 2.00 2.40
C VAL A 14 -3.07 1.29 2.30
N GLU A 15 -3.13 0.24 1.51
CA GLU A 15 -4.37 -0.46 1.23
C GLU A 15 -4.27 -1.94 1.60
N LYS A 16 -5.41 -2.57 1.75
CA LYS A 16 -5.49 -4.02 1.97
C LYS A 16 -6.73 -4.55 1.25
N TYR A 17 -6.74 -5.84 0.97
CA TYR A 17 -7.95 -6.49 0.50
C TYR A 17 -8.90 -6.69 1.68
N ALA A 18 -10.19 -6.47 1.42
CA ALA A 18 -11.19 -6.47 2.49
C ALA A 18 -11.23 -7.76 3.33
N ASN A 19 -10.90 -8.88 2.71
CA ASN A 19 -11.00 -10.19 3.35
C ASN A 19 -9.65 -10.79 3.74
N THR A 20 -8.60 -9.99 3.85
CA THR A 20 -7.29 -10.49 4.26
C THR A 20 -6.83 -9.81 5.53
N LEU A 21 -6.00 -10.51 6.30
CA LEU A 21 -5.39 -9.99 7.51
C LEU A 21 -3.87 -10.00 7.35
N GLY A 22 -3.23 -8.93 7.81
CA GLY A 22 -1.78 -8.88 7.82
C GLY A 22 -1.12 -8.73 6.46
N GLN A 23 -1.86 -8.32 5.47
CA GLN A 23 -1.31 -8.07 4.15
C GLN A 23 -1.73 -6.68 3.68
N TYR A 24 -0.76 -5.80 3.56
CA TYR A 24 -0.97 -4.43 3.15
C TYR A 24 -0.11 -4.15 1.94
N PHE A 25 -0.55 -3.23 1.11
CA PHE A 25 0.24 -2.86 -0.06
C PHE A 25 0.16 -1.36 -0.32
N VAL A 26 1.20 -0.85 -0.95
CA VAL A 26 1.28 0.56 -1.35
C VAL A 26 1.55 0.58 -2.84
N ASN A 27 0.66 1.23 -3.59
CA ASN A 27 0.87 1.43 -5.01
C ASN A 27 1.84 2.59 -5.20
N ILE A 28 2.94 2.34 -5.89
CA ILE A 28 3.97 3.35 -6.13
C ILE A 28 3.62 4.15 -7.37
N ARG A 29 3.33 3.44 -8.46
CA ARG A 29 2.91 4.07 -9.69
C ARG A 29 2.16 3.07 -10.56
N GLU A 30 1.36 3.61 -11.46
CA GLU A 30 0.50 2.82 -12.30
C GLU A 30 0.42 3.48 -13.68
N GLY A 31 0.46 2.67 -14.73
CA GLY A 31 0.33 3.14 -16.08
C GLY A 31 -0.38 2.09 -16.93
N GLU A 32 -0.48 2.36 -18.23
CA GLU A 32 -1.08 1.40 -19.14
C GLU A 32 -0.26 0.14 -19.19
N GLY A 33 -0.87 -0.98 -18.79
CA GLY A 33 -0.24 -2.28 -18.87
C GLY A 33 0.75 -2.58 -17.76
N PHE A 34 0.92 -1.69 -16.77
CA PHE A 34 1.82 -2.00 -15.65
C PHE A 34 1.35 -1.35 -14.35
N ARG A 35 1.80 -1.94 -13.25
CA ARG A 35 1.53 -1.42 -11.92
C ARG A 35 2.69 -1.81 -11.01
N GLU A 36 3.27 -0.82 -10.34
CA GLU A 36 4.35 -1.06 -9.39
C GLU A 36 3.82 -0.88 -7.98
N PHE A 37 4.00 -1.89 -7.14
CA PHE A 37 3.53 -1.84 -5.76
C PHE A 37 4.43 -2.69 -4.88
N HIS A 38 4.39 -2.38 -3.57
CA HIS A 38 5.12 -3.15 -2.57
C HIS A 38 4.15 -3.65 -1.51
N THR A 39 4.45 -4.81 -0.94
CA THR A 39 3.61 -5.43 0.07
C THR A 39 4.31 -5.44 1.42
N PHE A 40 3.51 -5.40 2.48
CA PHE A 40 4.00 -5.31 3.85
C PHE A 40 3.10 -6.15 4.76
N ARG A 41 3.65 -6.57 5.90
CA ARG A 41 2.91 -7.35 6.87
C ARG A 41 2.13 -6.49 7.85
N THR A 42 2.57 -5.26 8.07
CA THR A 42 1.92 -4.35 9.01
C THR A 42 1.77 -2.96 8.40
N ILE A 43 0.83 -2.20 8.94
CA ILE A 43 0.63 -0.82 8.52
C ILE A 43 1.87 0.01 8.86
N LYS A 44 2.47 -0.27 10.01
CA LYS A 44 3.67 0.44 10.47
C LYS A 44 4.81 0.30 9.46
N ASP A 45 5.04 -0.90 8.96
CA ASP A 45 6.09 -1.13 7.97
C ASP A 45 5.81 -0.39 6.67
N ALA A 46 4.57 -0.38 6.23
CA ALA A 46 4.18 0.36 5.03
C ALA A 46 4.40 1.86 5.19
N VAL A 47 4.00 2.41 6.33
CA VAL A 47 4.19 3.84 6.61
C VAL A 47 5.67 4.19 6.63
N LYS A 48 6.48 3.36 7.29
CA LYS A 48 7.92 3.59 7.36
C LYS A 48 8.54 3.60 5.97
N PHE A 49 8.13 2.68 5.11
CA PHE A 49 8.61 2.63 3.75
C PHE A 49 8.29 3.93 2.99
N ILE A 50 7.06 4.41 3.11
CA ILE A 50 6.65 5.64 2.46
C ILE A 50 7.48 6.82 2.97
N GLU A 51 7.68 6.90 4.27
CA GLU A 51 8.41 8.02 4.88
C GLU A 51 9.90 8.02 4.57
N THR A 52 10.49 6.87 4.32
CA THR A 52 11.94 6.76 4.13
C THR A 52 12.38 6.54 2.69
N ALA A 53 11.54 5.94 1.86
CA ALA A 53 11.91 5.58 0.50
C ALA A 53 11.19 6.37 -0.59
N LEU A 54 10.12 7.05 -0.25
CA LEU A 54 9.30 7.77 -1.24
C LEU A 54 9.23 9.27 -0.96
#